data_68439fbc0eab7fca52206177d22d8730
#
_entry.id   68439fbc0eab7fca52206177d22d8730
#
_cell.length_a   1.000
_cell.length_b   1.000
_cell.length_c   1.000
_cell.angle_alpha   90.00
_cell.angle_beta   90.00
_cell.angle_gamma   90.00
#
_symmetry.space_group_name_H-M   'P 1'
#
loop_
_entity.id
_entity.type
_entity.pdbx_description
1 polymer ?
#
loop_
_entity_poly.entity_id
_entity_poly.type
_entity_poly.pdbx_seq_one_letter_code
_entity_poly.pdbx_strand_id
1 'polypeptide(L)'
;MILISSPEAAPEIQLLQSRMILGKTIAELNLRDMVEQKYFPIVGRGWARLTKEKPGELAISWMHIPQLNGQDQQLTLTVGENGHYTLEGEEFTVNGMVGQRLEKDGVALTIADIKAKPGTQFVLSQRTELEAINALQETFTVSERSKESGMLELTMTGDDPQLITRILNSIANNYLQQNIARQAAQDSQSLEFLQRQLPEVRSELDQAEEKLNVYRQQRDSVDLNLEAKAVLEQIVNVDNQLNELTFREAEISQLYKKDHPTYRALLEKRQTLEQERKRLNKRVSAMPSTQQEVLRLSRDVEAGRAVYLQLLNRQQELSI
;
A
#
# COMPACT_ATOMS: atom_id res chain seq x y z
N MET A 1 -5.92 -0.33 -20.46
CA MET A 1 -5.77 0.94 -19.74
C MET A 1 -6.65 0.89 -18.50
N ILE A 2 -6.06 1.10 -17.33
CA ILE A 2 -6.77 1.14 -16.03
C ILE A 2 -6.42 2.47 -15.35
N LEU A 3 -7.40 3.08 -14.70
CA LEU A 3 -7.24 4.31 -13.91
C LEU A 3 -7.33 4.01 -12.42
N ILE A 4 -6.37 4.54 -11.66
CA ILE A 4 -6.31 4.45 -10.20
C ILE A 4 -6.19 5.87 -9.64
N SER A 5 -6.90 6.16 -8.54
CA SER A 5 -6.78 7.44 -7.84
C SER A 5 -5.79 7.32 -6.68
N SER A 6 -4.84 8.26 -6.61
CA SER A 6 -3.87 8.37 -5.51
C SER A 6 -3.56 9.84 -5.22
N PRO A 7 -3.45 10.26 -3.95
CA PRO A 7 -3.10 11.63 -3.58
C PRO A 7 -1.65 12.00 -3.93
N GLU A 8 -0.77 11.02 -4.13
CA GLU A 8 0.64 11.23 -4.47
C GLU A 8 1.08 10.31 -5.61
N ALA A 9 1.33 10.90 -6.78
CA ALA A 9 1.61 10.13 -7.98
C ALA A 9 3.01 9.46 -7.96
N ALA A 10 4.06 10.16 -7.58
CA ALA A 10 5.43 9.67 -7.74
C ALA A 10 5.79 8.43 -6.91
N PRO A 11 5.53 8.36 -5.60
CA PRO A 11 5.80 7.16 -4.82
C PRO A 11 4.88 6.00 -5.21
N GLU A 12 3.64 6.27 -5.60
CA GLU A 12 2.70 5.22 -6.02
C GLU A 12 3.05 4.63 -7.39
N ILE A 13 3.61 5.42 -8.32
CA ILE A 13 4.17 4.91 -9.57
C ILE A 13 5.31 3.93 -9.29
N GLN A 14 6.23 4.27 -8.38
CA GLN A 14 7.32 3.37 -8.01
C GLN A 14 6.81 2.08 -7.34
N LEU A 15 5.77 2.18 -6.51
CA LEU A 15 5.16 1.01 -5.88
C LEU A 15 4.52 0.08 -6.90
N LEU A 16 3.75 0.62 -7.85
CA LEU A 16 3.13 -0.15 -8.93
C LEU A 16 4.13 -0.88 -9.83
N GLN A 17 5.31 -0.30 -10.01
CA GLN A 17 6.41 -0.90 -10.79
C GLN A 17 7.36 -1.76 -9.94
N SER A 18 7.09 -1.89 -8.65
CA SER A 18 7.94 -2.62 -7.72
C SER A 18 7.87 -4.13 -7.93
N ARG A 19 8.96 -4.81 -7.54
CA ARG A 19 9.00 -6.28 -7.51
C ARG A 19 7.91 -6.90 -6.65
N MET A 20 7.49 -6.21 -5.60
CA MET A 20 6.45 -6.70 -4.70
C MET A 20 5.09 -6.83 -5.41
N ILE A 21 4.69 -5.82 -6.16
CA ILE A 21 3.42 -5.84 -6.92
C ILE A 21 3.53 -6.72 -8.15
N LEU A 22 4.55 -6.51 -8.98
CA LEU A 22 4.74 -7.26 -10.21
C LEU A 22 5.01 -8.74 -9.95
N GLY A 23 5.76 -9.09 -8.89
CA GLY A 23 6.01 -10.46 -8.48
C GLY A 23 4.74 -11.21 -8.09
N LYS A 24 3.81 -10.58 -7.39
CA LYS A 24 2.49 -11.17 -7.10
C LYS A 24 1.69 -11.45 -8.37
N THR A 25 1.65 -10.51 -9.30
CA THR A 25 0.96 -10.67 -10.59
C THR A 25 1.58 -11.82 -11.40
N ILE A 26 2.90 -11.91 -11.43
CA ILE A 26 3.63 -13.01 -12.11
C ILE A 26 3.25 -14.37 -11.51
N ALA A 27 3.19 -14.46 -10.18
CA ALA A 27 2.79 -15.69 -9.50
C ALA A 27 1.32 -16.06 -9.74
N GLU A 28 0.41 -15.09 -9.67
CA GLU A 28 -1.03 -15.31 -9.86
C GLU A 28 -1.38 -15.77 -11.28
N LEU A 29 -0.71 -15.22 -12.29
CA LEU A 29 -1.01 -15.46 -13.69
C LEU A 29 -0.03 -16.44 -14.37
N ASN A 30 0.88 -17.05 -13.59
CA ASN A 30 1.90 -17.97 -14.11
C ASN A 30 2.73 -17.37 -15.26
N LEU A 31 3.13 -16.12 -15.15
CA LEU A 31 3.84 -15.39 -16.21
C LEU A 31 5.31 -15.82 -16.39
N ARG A 32 5.78 -16.75 -15.57
CA ARG A 32 7.08 -17.41 -15.76
C ARG A 32 7.02 -18.51 -16.80
N ASP A 33 5.84 -19.06 -17.06
CA ASP A 33 5.63 -20.14 -18.00
C ASP A 33 5.74 -19.64 -19.44
N MET A 34 6.53 -20.35 -20.24
CA MET A 34 6.71 -20.07 -21.65
C MET A 34 6.34 -21.30 -22.46
N VAL A 35 5.50 -21.10 -23.46
CA VAL A 35 5.03 -22.15 -24.38
C VAL A 35 5.25 -21.64 -25.80
N GLU A 36 6.05 -22.36 -26.56
CA GLU A 36 6.30 -22.04 -27.96
C GLU A 36 6.06 -23.27 -28.84
N GLN A 37 5.29 -23.09 -29.91
CA GLN A 37 5.13 -24.17 -30.90
C GLN A 37 6.41 -24.33 -31.69
N LYS A 38 6.90 -25.58 -31.80
CA LYS A 38 8.07 -25.92 -32.58
C LYS A 38 7.66 -26.21 -34.04
N TYR A 39 8.19 -25.42 -34.95
CA TYR A 39 7.99 -25.62 -36.38
C TYR A 39 9.21 -26.27 -37.02
N PHE A 40 9.00 -27.03 -38.12
CA PHE A 40 10.10 -27.62 -38.87
C PHE A 40 11.05 -26.51 -39.40
N PRO A 41 12.37 -26.65 -39.25
CA PRO A 41 13.31 -25.53 -39.39
C PRO A 41 13.45 -24.94 -40.79
N ILE A 42 13.04 -25.64 -41.85
CA ILE A 42 13.32 -25.20 -43.23
C ILE A 42 12.06 -24.62 -43.93
N VAL A 43 10.86 -25.02 -43.55
CA VAL A 43 9.63 -24.68 -44.28
C VAL A 43 8.48 -24.27 -43.32
N GLY A 44 8.56 -24.55 -42.04
CA GLY A 44 7.44 -24.61 -41.12
C GLY A 44 6.67 -23.29 -40.90
N ARG A 45 7.32 -22.16 -40.61
CA ARG A 45 6.62 -20.87 -40.40
C ARG A 45 6.11 -20.30 -41.72
N GLY A 46 6.85 -20.45 -42.80
CA GLY A 46 6.46 -20.01 -44.14
C GLY A 46 5.33 -20.85 -44.73
N TRP A 47 5.35 -22.15 -44.53
CA TRP A 47 4.33 -23.08 -44.99
C TRP A 47 3.01 -22.91 -44.19
N ALA A 48 3.11 -22.78 -42.89
CA ALA A 48 1.94 -22.51 -42.02
C ALA A 48 1.24 -21.19 -42.39
N ARG A 49 1.99 -20.16 -42.81
CA ARG A 49 1.41 -18.89 -43.31
C ARG A 49 0.76 -19.07 -44.69
N LEU A 50 1.33 -19.88 -45.54
CA LEU A 50 0.80 -20.17 -46.89
C LEU A 50 -0.46 -21.05 -46.85
N THR A 51 -0.52 -22.01 -45.92
CA THR A 51 -1.67 -22.95 -45.81
C THR A 51 -2.78 -22.45 -44.89
N LYS A 52 -2.65 -21.25 -44.32
CA LYS A 52 -3.63 -20.69 -43.33
C LYS A 52 -3.92 -21.66 -42.16
N GLU A 53 -3.00 -22.56 -41.84
CA GLU A 53 -3.16 -23.39 -40.65
C GLU A 53 -3.08 -22.52 -39.40
N LYS A 54 -4.11 -22.63 -38.56
CA LYS A 54 -4.09 -21.97 -37.25
C LYS A 54 -2.98 -22.58 -36.41
N PRO A 55 -2.17 -21.75 -35.70
CA PRO A 55 -1.20 -22.28 -34.77
C PRO A 55 -1.88 -23.13 -33.70
N GLY A 56 -1.24 -24.17 -33.26
CA GLY A 56 -1.74 -24.97 -32.14
C GLY A 56 -1.77 -24.15 -30.84
N GLU A 57 -2.71 -24.44 -29.98
CA GLU A 57 -2.83 -23.83 -28.68
C GLU A 57 -2.65 -24.88 -27.58
N LEU A 58 -1.85 -24.57 -26.58
CA LEU A 58 -1.62 -25.37 -25.39
C LEU A 58 -1.92 -24.50 -24.15
N ALA A 59 -2.87 -24.92 -23.34
CA ALA A 59 -3.19 -24.28 -22.07
C ALA A 59 -2.62 -25.09 -20.90
N ILE A 60 -1.84 -24.46 -20.06
CA ILE A 60 -1.22 -25.05 -18.86
C ILE A 60 -1.94 -24.48 -17.64
N SER A 61 -2.47 -25.37 -16.77
CA SER A 61 -3.04 -24.97 -15.49
C SER A 61 -1.96 -24.60 -14.48
N TRP A 62 -0.92 -25.42 -14.43
CA TRP A 62 0.20 -25.25 -13.51
C TRP A 62 1.42 -26.01 -14.03
N MET A 63 2.59 -25.43 -13.82
CA MET A 63 3.86 -26.03 -14.25
C MET A 63 4.99 -25.67 -13.28
N HIS A 64 5.83 -26.63 -12.98
CA HIS A 64 7.09 -26.44 -12.27
C HIS A 64 8.20 -27.20 -12.99
N ILE A 65 9.20 -26.47 -13.41
CA ILE A 65 10.41 -27.03 -14.06
C ILE A 65 11.62 -26.62 -13.20
N PRO A 66 12.26 -27.56 -12.47
CA PRO A 66 13.46 -27.25 -11.70
C PRO A 66 14.65 -27.04 -12.64
N GLN A 67 15.65 -26.34 -12.16
CA GLN A 67 16.94 -26.27 -12.86
C GLN A 67 17.67 -27.61 -12.80
N LEU A 68 18.27 -28.00 -13.90
CA LEU A 68 19.13 -29.17 -13.98
C LEU A 68 20.60 -28.70 -14.06
N ASN A 69 21.43 -29.14 -13.12
CA ASN A 69 22.83 -28.72 -13.03
C ASN A 69 23.06 -27.19 -13.03
N GLY A 70 22.12 -26.42 -12.46
CA GLY A 70 22.17 -24.95 -12.43
C GLY A 70 21.78 -24.25 -13.73
N GLN A 71 21.23 -25.00 -14.70
CA GLN A 71 20.73 -24.49 -15.97
C GLN A 71 19.22 -24.66 -16.09
N ASP A 72 18.57 -23.75 -16.78
CA ASP A 72 17.15 -23.82 -17.05
C ASP A 72 16.87 -24.92 -18.08
N GLN A 73 15.91 -25.80 -17.75
CA GLN A 73 15.52 -26.90 -18.64
C GLN A 73 14.47 -26.43 -19.64
N GLN A 74 14.56 -27.00 -20.84
CA GLN A 74 13.50 -26.97 -21.84
C GLN A 74 12.92 -28.35 -22.02
N LEU A 75 11.59 -28.43 -22.01
CA LEU A 75 10.87 -29.67 -22.23
C LEU A 75 10.18 -29.62 -23.59
N THR A 76 10.09 -30.75 -24.26
CA THR A 76 9.31 -30.87 -25.49
C THR A 76 8.06 -31.70 -25.21
N LEU A 77 6.89 -31.10 -25.49
CA LEU A 77 5.61 -31.78 -25.42
C LEU A 77 5.15 -32.12 -26.84
N THR A 78 4.96 -33.40 -27.11
CA THR A 78 4.41 -33.88 -28.37
C THR A 78 2.96 -34.29 -28.19
N VAL A 79 2.06 -33.69 -28.95
CA VAL A 79 0.61 -33.96 -28.88
C VAL A 79 0.32 -35.35 -29.43
N GLY A 80 -0.39 -36.17 -28.68
CA GLY A 80 -0.92 -37.44 -29.07
C GLY A 80 -2.41 -37.40 -29.42
N GLU A 81 -3.04 -38.54 -29.43
CA GLU A 81 -4.48 -38.68 -29.69
C GLU A 81 -5.28 -38.66 -28.38
N ASN A 82 -6.54 -38.21 -28.43
CA ASN A 82 -7.52 -38.26 -27.32
C ASN A 82 -7.03 -37.60 -26.00
N GLY A 83 -6.33 -36.47 -26.09
CA GLY A 83 -5.84 -35.72 -24.93
C GLY A 83 -4.57 -36.32 -24.31
N HIS A 84 -3.97 -37.34 -24.92
CA HIS A 84 -2.65 -37.86 -24.53
C HIS A 84 -1.55 -36.97 -25.10
N TYR A 85 -0.42 -36.94 -24.42
CA TYR A 85 0.79 -36.25 -24.85
C TYR A 85 2.04 -36.99 -24.32
N THR A 86 3.16 -36.76 -24.98
CA THR A 86 4.47 -37.24 -24.53
C THR A 86 5.30 -36.03 -24.12
N LEU A 87 5.89 -36.07 -22.94
CA LEU A 87 6.79 -35.05 -22.43
C LEU A 87 8.21 -35.58 -22.40
N GLU A 88 9.12 -34.90 -23.09
CA GLU A 88 10.53 -35.21 -23.18
C GLU A 88 11.37 -34.14 -22.51
N GLY A 89 12.17 -34.51 -21.52
CA GLY A 89 13.24 -33.73 -20.91
C GLY A 89 14.61 -34.22 -21.35
N GLU A 90 15.67 -33.69 -20.77
CA GLU A 90 17.05 -34.13 -21.09
C GLU A 90 17.30 -35.57 -20.67
N GLU A 91 16.73 -36.00 -19.54
CA GLU A 91 17.00 -37.30 -18.93
C GLU A 91 15.78 -38.23 -18.85
N PHE A 92 14.62 -37.80 -19.31
CA PHE A 92 13.36 -38.54 -19.19
C PHE A 92 12.45 -38.39 -20.40
N THR A 93 11.60 -39.38 -20.58
CA THR A 93 10.42 -39.33 -21.46
C THR A 93 9.26 -39.95 -20.72
N VAL A 94 8.12 -39.25 -20.66
CA VAL A 94 6.94 -39.70 -19.94
C VAL A 94 5.66 -39.33 -20.70
N ASN A 95 4.64 -40.18 -20.58
CA ASN A 95 3.34 -39.95 -21.18
C ASN A 95 2.43 -39.32 -20.15
N GLY A 96 1.64 -38.36 -20.58
CA GLY A 96 0.64 -37.67 -19.76
C GLY A 96 -0.70 -37.59 -20.46
N MET A 97 -1.70 -37.09 -19.71
CA MET A 97 -3.05 -36.88 -20.20
C MET A 97 -3.56 -35.52 -19.72
N VAL A 98 -4.32 -34.83 -20.58
CA VAL A 98 -4.97 -33.56 -20.25
C VAL A 98 -5.81 -33.69 -18.98
N GLY A 99 -5.71 -32.73 -18.09
CA GLY A 99 -6.42 -32.67 -16.80
C GLY A 99 -5.78 -33.48 -15.69
N GLN A 100 -4.76 -34.29 -15.98
CA GLN A 100 -4.06 -35.08 -14.96
C GLN A 100 -2.70 -34.47 -14.61
N ARG A 101 -2.37 -34.48 -13.31
CA ARG A 101 -1.05 -34.08 -12.83
C ARG A 101 0.00 -35.09 -13.22
N LEU A 102 1.05 -34.62 -13.84
CA LEU A 102 2.22 -35.44 -14.21
C LEU A 102 3.38 -34.96 -13.34
N GLU A 103 4.10 -35.92 -12.77
CA GLU A 103 5.34 -35.68 -12.01
C GLU A 103 6.43 -36.66 -12.48
N LYS A 104 7.62 -36.14 -12.84
CA LYS A 104 8.79 -36.91 -13.17
C LYS A 104 10.07 -36.12 -12.95
N ASP A 105 10.99 -36.66 -12.18
CA ASP A 105 12.32 -36.08 -11.91
C ASP A 105 12.32 -34.62 -11.46
N GLY A 106 11.37 -34.28 -10.59
CA GLY A 106 11.18 -32.92 -10.07
C GLY A 106 10.36 -32.00 -10.99
N VAL A 107 10.16 -32.36 -12.25
CA VAL A 107 9.23 -31.68 -13.16
C VAL A 107 7.80 -32.07 -12.79
N ALA A 108 6.93 -31.11 -12.65
CA ALA A 108 5.52 -31.35 -12.42
C ALA A 108 4.67 -30.36 -13.24
N LEU A 109 3.61 -30.83 -13.84
CA LEU A 109 2.70 -30.00 -14.61
C LEU A 109 1.30 -30.62 -14.72
N THR A 110 0.33 -29.74 -15.03
CA THR A 110 -1.02 -30.13 -15.41
C THR A 110 -1.40 -29.36 -16.67
N ILE A 111 -1.68 -30.08 -17.76
CA ILE A 111 -2.16 -29.49 -19.00
C ILE A 111 -3.67 -29.33 -18.91
N ALA A 112 -4.18 -28.11 -19.08
CA ALA A 112 -5.61 -27.82 -19.02
C ALA A 112 -6.34 -28.20 -20.31
N ASP A 113 -5.76 -27.88 -21.45
CA ASP A 113 -6.35 -28.14 -22.77
C ASP A 113 -5.29 -28.16 -23.87
N ILE A 114 -5.53 -28.94 -24.91
CA ILE A 114 -4.70 -29.02 -26.11
C ILE A 114 -5.60 -28.84 -27.34
N LYS A 115 -5.37 -27.77 -28.10
CA LYS A 115 -6.02 -27.50 -29.37
C LYS A 115 -4.99 -27.56 -30.49
N ALA A 116 -4.51 -28.74 -30.77
CA ALA A 116 -3.50 -28.99 -31.80
C ALA A 116 -3.66 -30.40 -32.38
N LYS A 117 -3.18 -30.60 -33.61
CA LYS A 117 -3.19 -31.89 -34.24
C LYS A 117 -2.16 -32.83 -33.61
N PRO A 118 -2.42 -34.16 -33.54
CA PRO A 118 -1.42 -35.14 -33.14
C PRO A 118 -0.10 -34.95 -33.90
N GLY A 119 1.01 -35.04 -33.19
CA GLY A 119 2.34 -34.78 -33.73
C GLY A 119 2.85 -33.35 -33.62
N THR A 120 1.98 -32.40 -33.27
CA THR A 120 2.42 -31.04 -32.96
C THR A 120 3.30 -31.01 -31.74
N GLN A 121 4.40 -30.29 -31.81
CA GLN A 121 5.36 -30.15 -30.71
C GLN A 121 5.33 -28.73 -30.11
N PHE A 122 5.41 -28.67 -28.79
CA PHE A 122 5.56 -27.43 -28.03
C PHE A 122 6.82 -27.51 -27.18
N VAL A 123 7.56 -26.42 -27.11
CA VAL A 123 8.66 -26.25 -26.16
C VAL A 123 8.14 -25.56 -24.94
N LEU A 124 8.31 -26.18 -23.78
CA LEU A 124 7.93 -25.68 -22.47
C LEU A 124 9.18 -25.25 -21.70
N SER A 125 9.17 -24.06 -21.15
CA SER A 125 10.24 -23.57 -20.29
C SER A 125 9.67 -22.60 -19.24
N GLN A 126 10.45 -22.34 -18.21
CA GLN A 126 10.15 -21.32 -17.21
C GLN A 126 11.32 -20.35 -17.13
N ARG A 127 11.02 -19.06 -17.20
CA ARG A 127 11.99 -18.02 -16.91
C ARG A 127 12.04 -17.76 -15.39
N THR A 128 13.11 -17.13 -14.93
CA THR A 128 13.22 -16.70 -13.55
C THR A 128 12.19 -15.61 -13.23
N GLU A 129 11.88 -15.42 -11.96
CA GLU A 129 11.00 -14.33 -11.53
C GLU A 129 11.54 -12.96 -11.97
N LEU A 130 12.86 -12.77 -11.87
CA LEU A 130 13.52 -11.53 -12.27
C LEU A 130 13.35 -11.25 -13.77
N GLU A 131 13.54 -12.25 -14.61
CA GLU A 131 13.33 -12.14 -16.05
C GLU A 131 11.86 -11.82 -16.39
N ALA A 132 10.92 -12.43 -15.67
CA ALA A 132 9.50 -12.15 -15.82
C ALA A 132 9.14 -10.72 -15.39
N ILE A 133 9.71 -10.22 -14.29
CA ILE A 133 9.53 -8.83 -13.83
C ILE A 133 10.10 -7.86 -14.86
N ASN A 134 11.30 -8.09 -15.35
CA ASN A 134 11.94 -7.23 -16.36
C ASN A 134 11.10 -7.18 -17.64
N ALA A 135 10.59 -8.31 -18.10
CA ALA A 135 9.72 -8.38 -19.27
C ALA A 135 8.40 -7.60 -19.09
N LEU A 136 7.82 -7.65 -17.89
CA LEU A 136 6.67 -6.79 -17.57
C LEU A 136 7.02 -5.30 -17.57
N GLN A 137 8.14 -4.94 -16.97
CA GLN A 137 8.58 -3.54 -16.89
C GLN A 137 8.87 -2.92 -18.25
N GLU A 138 9.29 -3.72 -19.24
CA GLU A 138 9.51 -3.24 -20.62
C GLU A 138 8.22 -2.87 -21.35
N THR A 139 7.12 -3.52 -21.03
CA THR A 139 5.83 -3.36 -21.71
C THR A 139 4.78 -2.62 -20.90
N PHE A 140 5.00 -2.48 -19.60
CA PHE A 140 4.11 -1.86 -18.63
C PHE A 140 4.55 -0.44 -18.30
N THR A 141 3.64 0.51 -18.42
CA THR A 141 3.91 1.93 -18.13
C THR A 141 2.85 2.47 -17.18
N VAL A 142 3.30 3.23 -16.19
CA VAL A 142 2.44 3.99 -15.28
C VAL A 142 2.76 5.46 -15.44
N SER A 143 1.74 6.27 -15.63
CA SER A 143 1.86 7.72 -15.71
C SER A 143 0.72 8.41 -14.99
N GLU A 144 0.94 9.64 -14.56
CA GLU A 144 -0.13 10.48 -14.06
C GLU A 144 -0.89 11.10 -15.26
N ARG A 145 -2.21 10.96 -15.28
CA ARG A 145 -3.04 11.41 -16.39
C ARG A 145 -3.01 12.93 -16.61
N SER A 146 -2.94 13.69 -15.52
CA SER A 146 -2.70 15.12 -15.53
C SER A 146 -1.97 15.53 -14.26
N LYS A 147 -1.10 16.53 -14.35
CA LYS A 147 -0.32 16.98 -13.18
C LYS A 147 -1.24 17.25 -11.98
N GLU A 148 -0.87 16.69 -10.84
CA GLU A 148 -1.57 16.85 -9.56
C GLU A 148 -3.02 16.35 -9.52
N SER A 149 -3.43 15.53 -10.51
CA SER A 149 -4.77 14.93 -10.49
C SER A 149 -4.90 13.76 -9.52
N GLY A 150 -3.79 13.17 -9.10
CA GLY A 150 -3.77 11.92 -8.34
C GLY A 150 -4.30 10.71 -9.12
N MET A 151 -4.55 10.87 -10.40
CA MET A 151 -5.11 9.83 -11.26
C MET A 151 -4.00 9.14 -12.04
N LEU A 152 -3.74 7.87 -11.73
CA LEU A 152 -2.72 7.06 -12.38
C LEU A 152 -3.32 6.27 -13.54
N GLU A 153 -2.64 6.30 -14.65
CA GLU A 153 -2.98 5.56 -15.86
C GLU A 153 -1.98 4.42 -16.06
N LEU A 154 -2.50 3.19 -16.05
CA LEU A 154 -1.74 1.98 -16.28
C LEU A 154 -1.95 1.52 -17.71
N THR A 155 -0.89 1.39 -18.47
CA THR A 155 -0.90 0.93 -19.85
C THR A 155 0.06 -0.21 -20.07
N MET A 156 -0.29 -1.10 -20.99
CA MET A 156 0.56 -2.23 -21.38
C MET A 156 0.40 -2.49 -22.87
N THR A 157 1.47 -2.88 -23.51
CA THR A 157 1.50 -3.26 -24.94
C THR A 157 1.83 -4.74 -25.08
N GLY A 158 1.22 -5.40 -26.07
CA GLY A 158 1.43 -6.81 -26.35
C GLY A 158 0.45 -7.34 -27.40
N ASP A 159 0.58 -8.59 -27.76
CA ASP A 159 -0.18 -9.23 -28.85
C ASP A 159 -1.50 -9.86 -28.39
N ASP A 160 -1.65 -10.11 -27.08
CA ASP A 160 -2.84 -10.73 -26.49
C ASP A 160 -3.63 -9.74 -25.62
N PRO A 161 -4.73 -9.15 -26.12
CA PRO A 161 -5.53 -8.21 -25.36
C PRO A 161 -6.17 -8.80 -24.10
N GLN A 162 -6.51 -10.08 -24.09
CA GLN A 162 -7.12 -10.73 -22.93
C GLN A 162 -6.09 -10.90 -21.81
N LEU A 163 -4.89 -11.32 -22.15
CA LEU A 163 -3.79 -11.44 -21.19
C LEU A 163 -3.39 -10.08 -20.63
N ILE A 164 -3.30 -9.04 -21.46
CA ILE A 164 -3.01 -7.66 -21.02
C ILE A 164 -4.06 -7.18 -20.02
N THR A 165 -5.33 -7.41 -20.30
CA THR A 165 -6.43 -7.04 -19.39
C THR A 165 -6.30 -7.77 -18.04
N ARG A 166 -6.00 -9.05 -18.04
CA ARG A 166 -5.78 -9.83 -16.82
C ARG A 166 -4.58 -9.35 -16.03
N ILE A 167 -3.48 -9.03 -16.69
CA ILE A 167 -2.27 -8.50 -16.06
C ILE A 167 -2.54 -7.14 -15.41
N LEU A 168 -3.15 -6.20 -16.12
CA LEU A 168 -3.47 -4.88 -15.59
C LEU A 168 -4.44 -4.94 -14.41
N ASN A 169 -5.47 -5.80 -14.50
CA ASN A 169 -6.39 -6.02 -13.39
C ASN A 169 -5.70 -6.62 -12.16
N SER A 170 -4.81 -7.59 -12.35
CA SER A 170 -4.03 -8.20 -11.27
C SER A 170 -3.11 -7.17 -10.60
N ILE A 171 -2.40 -6.36 -11.38
CA ILE A 171 -1.54 -5.30 -10.86
C ILE A 171 -2.37 -4.28 -10.05
N ALA A 172 -3.50 -3.84 -10.57
CA ALA A 172 -4.39 -2.91 -9.89
C ALA A 172 -4.94 -3.48 -8.58
N ASN A 173 -5.37 -4.75 -8.58
CA ASN A 173 -5.85 -5.43 -7.38
C ASN A 173 -4.74 -5.63 -6.33
N ASN A 174 -3.55 -6.03 -6.74
CA ASN A 174 -2.41 -6.19 -5.84
C ASN A 174 -1.97 -4.87 -5.22
N TYR A 175 -2.00 -3.79 -5.99
CA TYR A 175 -1.78 -2.45 -5.48
C TYR A 175 -2.85 -2.04 -4.45
N LEU A 176 -4.12 -2.27 -4.75
CA LEU A 176 -5.23 -1.97 -3.85
C LEU A 176 -5.10 -2.75 -2.53
N GLN A 177 -4.83 -4.04 -2.58
CA GLN A 177 -4.62 -4.88 -1.40
C GLN A 177 -3.43 -4.41 -0.56
N GLN A 178 -2.33 -4.04 -1.21
CA GLN A 178 -1.17 -3.49 -0.53
C GLN A 178 -1.48 -2.14 0.15
N ASN A 179 -2.27 -1.30 -0.50
CA ASN A 179 -2.68 -0.01 0.04
C ASN A 179 -3.58 -0.17 1.27
N ILE A 180 -4.55 -1.08 1.19
CA ILE A 180 -5.44 -1.43 2.32
C ILE A 180 -4.61 -2.00 3.49
N ALA A 181 -3.69 -2.92 3.23
CA ALA A 181 -2.83 -3.51 4.26
C ALA A 181 -1.93 -2.46 4.93
N ARG A 182 -1.37 -1.54 4.16
CA ARG A 182 -0.57 -0.41 4.67
C ARG A 182 -1.40 0.49 5.57
N GLN A 183 -2.60 0.87 5.14
CA GLN A 183 -3.51 1.69 5.92
C GLN A 183 -3.92 1.00 7.21
N ALA A 184 -4.31 -0.25 7.15
CA ALA A 184 -4.67 -1.04 8.33
C ALA A 184 -3.51 -1.18 9.33
N ALA A 185 -2.28 -1.34 8.84
CA ALA A 185 -1.10 -1.38 9.70
C ALA A 185 -0.84 -0.03 10.40
N GLN A 186 -1.01 1.08 9.69
CA GLN A 186 -0.88 2.43 10.26
C GLN A 186 -1.96 2.69 11.32
N ASP A 187 -3.21 2.33 11.04
CA ASP A 187 -4.32 2.49 11.96
C ASP A 187 -4.14 1.63 13.22
N SER A 188 -3.69 0.39 13.07
CA SER A 188 -3.36 -0.49 14.20
C SER A 188 -2.25 0.07 15.08
N GLN A 189 -1.19 0.61 14.48
CA GLN A 189 -0.09 1.23 15.22
C GLN A 189 -0.56 2.50 15.95
N SER A 190 -1.41 3.29 15.32
CA SER A 190 -2.02 4.49 15.92
C SER A 190 -2.91 4.13 17.10
N LEU A 191 -3.73 3.09 16.97
CA LEU A 191 -4.58 2.59 18.06
C LEU A 191 -3.75 2.11 19.26
N GLU A 192 -2.69 1.35 19.03
CA GLU A 192 -1.80 0.88 20.09
C GLU A 192 -1.13 2.06 20.83
N PHE A 193 -0.70 3.08 20.09
CA PHE A 193 -0.16 4.31 20.67
C PHE A 193 -1.21 5.01 21.56
N LEU A 194 -2.43 5.19 21.06
CA LEU A 194 -3.53 5.84 21.80
C LEU A 194 -3.91 5.05 23.06
N GLN A 195 -3.97 3.74 22.98
CA GLN A 195 -4.24 2.87 24.15
C GLN A 195 -3.19 3.02 25.24
N ARG A 196 -1.94 3.30 24.90
CA ARG A 196 -0.87 3.58 25.87
C ARG A 196 -0.93 5.00 26.42
N GLN A 197 -1.27 5.99 25.59
CA GLN A 197 -1.31 7.40 25.97
C GLN A 197 -2.53 7.79 26.80
N LEU A 198 -3.69 7.22 26.53
CA LEU A 198 -4.94 7.57 27.21
C LEU A 198 -4.87 7.44 28.73
N PRO A 199 -4.35 6.34 29.33
CA PRO A 199 -4.20 6.24 30.79
C PRO A 199 -3.27 7.29 31.38
N GLU A 200 -2.18 7.63 30.68
CA GLU A 200 -1.21 8.65 31.12
C GLU A 200 -1.85 10.04 31.15
N VAL A 201 -2.51 10.41 30.06
CA VAL A 201 -3.21 11.71 29.97
C VAL A 201 -4.33 11.81 31.00
N ARG A 202 -5.06 10.72 31.25
CA ARG A 202 -6.08 10.70 32.30
C ARG A 202 -5.48 10.89 33.69
N SER A 203 -4.35 10.23 33.98
CA SER A 203 -3.65 10.40 35.25
C SER A 203 -3.15 11.83 35.45
N GLU A 204 -2.61 12.45 34.41
CA GLU A 204 -2.19 13.86 34.42
C GLU A 204 -3.38 14.81 34.69
N LEU A 205 -4.52 14.55 34.04
CA LEU A 205 -5.75 15.29 34.26
C LEU A 205 -6.26 15.17 35.69
N ASP A 206 -6.29 13.96 36.24
CA ASP A 206 -6.70 13.72 37.63
C ASP A 206 -5.79 14.46 38.62
N GLN A 207 -4.47 14.45 38.38
CA GLN A 207 -3.51 15.20 39.19
C GLN A 207 -3.70 16.72 39.08
N ALA A 208 -4.00 17.24 37.88
CA ALA A 208 -4.28 18.66 37.68
C ALA A 208 -5.58 19.09 38.38
N GLU A 209 -6.62 18.28 38.32
CA GLU A 209 -7.89 18.53 39.04
C GLU A 209 -7.69 18.54 40.57
N GLU A 210 -6.89 17.60 41.09
CA GLU A 210 -6.56 17.53 42.52
C GLU A 210 -5.79 18.76 42.96
N LYS A 211 -4.78 19.19 42.24
CA LYS A 211 -4.00 20.41 42.54
C LYS A 211 -4.89 21.65 42.58
N LEU A 212 -5.82 21.79 41.64
CA LEU A 212 -6.77 22.87 41.61
C LEU A 212 -7.71 22.86 42.84
N ASN A 213 -8.22 21.68 43.18
CA ASN A 213 -9.11 21.51 44.35
C ASN A 213 -8.38 21.82 45.65
N VAL A 214 -7.15 21.32 45.85
CA VAL A 214 -6.36 21.63 47.04
C VAL A 214 -6.06 23.11 47.18
N TYR A 215 -5.73 23.80 46.08
CA TYR A 215 -5.50 25.24 46.09
C TYR A 215 -6.74 26.02 46.46
N ARG A 216 -7.91 25.67 45.92
CA ARG A 216 -9.20 26.29 46.26
C ARG A 216 -9.57 26.09 47.70
N GLN A 217 -9.32 24.95 48.29
CA GLN A 217 -9.56 24.66 49.73
C GLN A 217 -8.64 25.46 50.64
N GLN A 218 -7.36 25.62 50.30
CA GLN A 218 -6.40 26.38 51.08
C GLN A 218 -6.61 27.88 51.04
N ARG A 219 -7.24 28.41 50.01
CA ARG A 219 -7.42 29.83 49.75
C ARG A 219 -8.87 30.32 49.85
N ASP A 220 -9.75 29.60 50.56
CA ASP A 220 -11.16 29.95 50.72
C ASP A 220 -11.86 30.33 49.41
N SER A 221 -11.91 29.39 48.46
CA SER A 221 -12.70 29.52 47.21
C SER A 221 -12.35 30.73 46.36
N VAL A 222 -11.09 30.88 45.93
CA VAL A 222 -10.73 31.91 44.97
C VAL A 222 -11.30 31.57 43.59
N ASP A 223 -12.31 32.31 43.17
CA ASP A 223 -12.89 32.23 41.83
C ASP A 223 -12.17 33.18 40.88
N LEU A 224 -12.11 32.74 39.58
CA LEU A 224 -11.61 33.59 38.51
C LEU A 224 -12.57 34.78 38.30
N ASN A 225 -12.01 35.99 38.21
CA ASN A 225 -12.79 37.15 37.79
C ASN A 225 -13.11 37.05 36.26
N LEU A 226 -13.97 37.97 35.77
CA LEU A 226 -14.43 37.95 34.37
C LEU A 226 -13.26 38.07 33.37
N GLU A 227 -12.27 38.90 33.67
CA GLU A 227 -11.09 39.06 32.80
C GLU A 227 -10.26 37.78 32.76
N ALA A 228 -10.02 37.16 33.93
CA ALA A 228 -9.27 35.91 34.01
C ALA A 228 -10.00 34.75 33.33
N LYS A 229 -11.32 34.65 33.44
CA LYS A 229 -12.14 33.68 32.70
C LYS A 229 -12.02 33.86 31.18
N ALA A 230 -12.10 35.11 30.68
CA ALA A 230 -11.96 35.40 29.27
C ALA A 230 -10.57 35.03 28.72
N VAL A 231 -9.51 35.34 29.47
CA VAL A 231 -8.14 34.97 29.11
C VAL A 231 -7.95 33.47 29.15
N LEU A 232 -8.49 32.77 30.15
CA LEU A 232 -8.44 31.31 30.22
C LEU A 232 -9.07 30.66 28.98
N GLU A 233 -10.25 31.11 28.58
CA GLU A 233 -10.96 30.62 27.42
C GLU A 233 -10.12 30.79 26.13
N GLN A 234 -9.51 31.96 25.96
CA GLN A 234 -8.65 32.25 24.84
C GLN A 234 -7.36 31.36 24.84
N ILE A 235 -6.74 31.17 26.00
CA ILE A 235 -5.56 30.31 26.15
C ILE A 235 -5.88 28.84 25.79
N VAL A 236 -6.97 28.32 26.32
CA VAL A 236 -7.43 26.96 26.05
C VAL A 236 -7.71 26.79 24.56
N ASN A 237 -8.34 27.75 23.92
CA ASN A 237 -8.61 27.73 22.49
C ASN A 237 -7.33 27.70 21.66
N VAL A 238 -6.36 28.54 21.98
CA VAL A 238 -5.02 28.54 21.31
C VAL A 238 -4.29 27.24 21.54
N ASP A 239 -4.27 26.71 22.77
CA ASP A 239 -3.62 25.42 23.07
C ASP A 239 -4.27 24.27 22.29
N ASN A 240 -5.60 24.24 22.17
CA ASN A 240 -6.31 23.23 21.37
C ASN A 240 -5.96 23.32 19.89
N GLN A 241 -5.89 24.51 19.33
CA GLN A 241 -5.49 24.70 17.94
C GLN A 241 -4.03 24.32 17.69
N LEU A 242 -3.13 24.61 18.62
CA LEU A 242 -1.72 24.17 18.55
C LEU A 242 -1.59 22.64 18.63
N ASN A 243 -2.35 21.99 19.50
CA ASN A 243 -2.39 20.52 19.59
C ASN A 243 -2.92 19.91 18.29
N GLU A 244 -3.98 20.45 17.71
CA GLU A 244 -4.53 20.00 16.43
C GLU A 244 -3.49 20.12 15.31
N LEU A 245 -2.74 21.24 15.26
CA LEU A 245 -1.65 21.43 14.30
C LEU A 245 -0.51 20.43 14.51
N THR A 246 -0.20 20.08 15.76
CA THR A 246 0.82 19.07 16.07
C THR A 246 0.43 17.70 15.53
N PHE A 247 -0.82 17.29 15.67
CA PHE A 247 -1.32 16.04 15.07
C PHE A 247 -1.29 16.08 13.53
N ARG A 248 -1.70 17.18 12.95
CA ARG A 248 -1.66 17.38 11.49
C ARG A 248 -0.24 17.38 10.95
N GLU A 249 0.70 17.99 11.65
CA GLU A 249 2.12 17.97 11.29
C GLU A 249 2.68 16.56 11.29
N ALA A 250 2.32 15.74 12.27
CA ALA A 250 2.74 14.34 12.33
C ALA A 250 2.23 13.54 11.12
N GLU A 251 1.02 13.79 10.66
CA GLU A 251 0.46 13.18 9.44
C GLU A 251 1.14 13.69 8.17
N ILE A 252 1.31 15.00 8.03
CA ILE A 252 1.88 15.64 6.84
C ILE A 252 3.38 15.37 6.71
N SER A 253 4.13 15.27 7.80
CA SER A 253 5.57 15.03 7.79
C SER A 253 5.96 13.69 7.16
N GLN A 254 5.04 12.72 7.11
CA GLN A 254 5.23 11.45 6.42
C GLN A 254 5.05 11.57 4.90
N LEU A 255 4.31 12.58 4.44
CA LEU A 255 3.90 12.76 3.05
C LEU A 255 4.70 13.86 2.34
N TYR A 256 5.02 14.96 3.04
CA TYR A 256 5.62 16.16 2.47
C TYR A 256 6.88 16.57 3.22
N LYS A 257 7.83 17.20 2.48
CA LYS A 257 8.99 17.87 3.06
C LYS A 257 8.59 19.27 3.59
N LYS A 258 9.40 19.82 4.48
CA LYS A 258 9.13 21.12 5.13
C LYS A 258 8.99 22.30 4.18
N ASP A 259 9.58 22.22 3.00
CA ASP A 259 9.51 23.25 1.95
C ASP A 259 8.28 23.14 1.04
N HIS A 260 7.48 22.05 1.17
CA HIS A 260 6.22 21.90 0.43
C HIS A 260 5.19 22.97 0.87
N PRO A 261 4.40 23.56 -0.07
CA PRO A 261 3.41 24.61 0.25
C PRO A 261 2.43 24.25 1.37
N THR A 262 1.96 23.01 1.41
CA THR A 262 1.04 22.52 2.45
C THR A 262 1.70 22.50 3.83
N TYR A 263 2.96 22.06 3.91
CA TYR A 263 3.71 22.05 5.17
C TYR A 263 4.07 23.47 5.62
N ARG A 264 4.44 24.34 4.70
CA ARG A 264 4.73 25.77 4.98
C ARG A 264 3.52 26.51 5.53
N ALA A 265 2.33 26.28 4.95
CA ALA A 265 1.08 26.87 5.45
C ALA A 265 0.77 26.46 6.89
N LEU A 266 1.04 25.20 7.24
CA LEU A 266 0.88 24.68 8.60
C LEU A 266 1.86 25.36 9.58
N LEU A 267 3.13 25.52 9.20
CA LEU A 267 4.14 26.18 10.02
C LEU A 267 3.84 27.68 10.23
N GLU A 268 3.33 28.38 9.23
CA GLU A 268 2.89 29.78 9.33
C GLU A 268 1.71 29.92 10.31
N LYS A 269 0.74 29.01 10.23
CA LYS A 269 -0.39 28.98 11.16
C LYS A 269 0.07 28.72 12.59
N ARG A 270 1.00 27.80 12.79
CA ARG A 270 1.62 27.53 14.10
C ARG A 270 2.30 28.78 14.66
N GLN A 271 3.07 29.48 13.86
CA GLN A 271 3.78 30.71 14.28
C GLN A 271 2.78 31.79 14.74
N THR A 272 1.70 32.00 14.01
CA THR A 272 0.65 32.95 14.39
C THR A 272 0.02 32.59 15.74
N LEU A 273 -0.29 31.32 15.97
CA LEU A 273 -0.86 30.85 17.24
C LEU A 273 0.14 30.93 18.40
N GLU A 274 1.42 30.69 18.19
CA GLU A 274 2.48 30.86 19.19
C GLU A 274 2.65 32.33 19.60
N GLN A 275 2.53 33.26 18.65
CA GLN A 275 2.55 34.71 18.94
C GLN A 275 1.33 35.11 19.76
N GLU A 276 0.15 34.60 19.45
CA GLU A 276 -1.08 34.83 20.24
C GLU A 276 -0.93 34.27 21.65
N ARG A 277 -0.35 33.08 21.80
CA ARG A 277 -0.05 32.49 23.12
C ARG A 277 0.89 33.37 23.95
N LYS A 278 1.92 33.94 23.36
CA LYS A 278 2.84 34.88 24.04
C LYS A 278 2.12 36.14 24.50
N ARG A 279 1.25 36.68 23.64
CA ARG A 279 0.42 37.85 24.00
C ARG A 279 -0.47 37.57 25.21
N LEU A 280 -1.13 36.43 25.22
CA LEU A 280 -1.98 36.01 26.34
C LEU A 280 -1.19 35.76 27.63
N ASN A 281 0.00 35.17 27.56
CA ASN A 281 0.88 34.98 28.69
C ASN A 281 1.32 36.33 29.32
N LYS A 282 1.54 37.37 28.51
CA LYS A 282 1.84 38.71 29.01
C LYS A 282 0.64 39.30 29.78
N ARG A 283 -0.59 39.09 29.30
CA ARG A 283 -1.80 39.53 30.03
C ARG A 283 -1.92 38.84 31.38
N VAL A 284 -1.63 37.54 31.42
CA VAL A 284 -1.61 36.77 32.67
C VAL A 284 -0.60 37.35 33.67
N SER A 285 0.60 37.67 33.22
CA SER A 285 1.67 38.22 34.06
C SER A 285 1.31 39.57 34.72
N ALA A 286 0.37 40.31 34.14
CA ALA A 286 -0.14 41.57 34.69
C ALA A 286 -1.25 41.38 35.73
N MET A 287 -1.75 40.18 35.95
CA MET A 287 -2.81 39.88 36.94
C MET A 287 -2.29 39.74 38.37
N PRO A 288 -3.13 39.88 39.42
CA PRO A 288 -2.76 39.53 40.78
C PRO A 288 -2.29 38.09 40.91
N SER A 289 -1.34 37.81 41.80
CA SER A 289 -0.71 36.50 41.96
C SER A 289 -1.69 35.35 42.27
N THR A 290 -2.74 35.64 43.06
CA THR A 290 -3.80 34.67 43.36
C THR A 290 -4.60 34.30 42.12
N GLN A 291 -4.91 35.28 41.26
CA GLN A 291 -5.60 35.04 39.98
C GLN A 291 -4.69 34.30 38.97
N GLN A 292 -3.40 34.64 38.94
CA GLN A 292 -2.42 33.91 38.11
C GLN A 292 -2.36 32.42 38.45
N GLU A 293 -2.32 32.07 39.73
CA GLU A 293 -2.20 30.70 40.19
C GLU A 293 -3.47 29.87 39.91
N VAL A 294 -4.65 30.43 40.22
CA VAL A 294 -5.93 29.78 39.87
C VAL A 294 -6.08 29.62 38.37
N LEU A 295 -5.69 30.63 37.59
CA LEU A 295 -5.73 30.56 36.14
C LEU A 295 -4.79 29.49 35.60
N ARG A 296 -3.58 29.39 36.10
CA ARG A 296 -2.59 28.36 35.72
C ARG A 296 -3.11 26.95 36.00
N LEU A 297 -3.64 26.72 37.20
CA LEU A 297 -4.20 25.43 37.58
C LEU A 297 -5.46 25.08 36.80
N SER A 298 -6.33 26.04 36.56
CA SER A 298 -7.53 25.86 35.74
C SER A 298 -7.20 25.59 34.28
N ARG A 299 -6.15 26.22 33.74
CA ARG A 299 -5.65 25.98 32.41
C ARG A 299 -5.15 24.52 32.27
N ASP A 300 -4.40 24.02 33.24
CA ASP A 300 -3.87 22.65 33.20
C ASP A 300 -5.02 21.63 33.17
N VAL A 301 -6.11 21.89 33.96
CA VAL A 301 -7.31 21.06 33.94
C VAL A 301 -8.01 21.09 32.59
N GLU A 302 -8.29 22.29 32.07
CA GLU A 302 -9.02 22.43 30.81
C GLU A 302 -8.22 21.90 29.60
N ALA A 303 -6.90 22.16 29.58
CA ALA A 303 -6.01 21.59 28.56
C ALA A 303 -5.98 20.06 28.64
N GLY A 304 -5.87 19.50 29.84
CA GLY A 304 -5.89 18.05 30.03
C GLY A 304 -7.20 17.41 29.59
N ARG A 305 -8.36 18.04 29.90
CA ARG A 305 -9.68 17.57 29.43
C ARG A 305 -9.78 17.59 27.90
N ALA A 306 -9.33 18.67 27.29
CA ALA A 306 -9.37 18.82 25.84
C ALA A 306 -8.52 17.76 25.12
N VAL A 307 -7.29 17.54 25.59
CA VAL A 307 -6.40 16.51 25.06
C VAL A 307 -7.00 15.10 25.25
N TYR A 308 -7.53 14.82 26.43
CA TYR A 308 -8.14 13.53 26.72
C TYR A 308 -9.34 13.23 25.81
N LEU A 309 -10.23 14.18 25.62
CA LEU A 309 -11.39 14.05 24.72
C LEU A 309 -10.96 13.89 23.26
N GLN A 310 -9.94 14.62 22.83
CA GLN A 310 -9.42 14.53 21.47
C GLN A 310 -8.82 13.14 21.20
N LEU A 311 -8.07 12.60 22.15
CA LEU A 311 -7.49 11.25 22.04
C LEU A 311 -8.57 10.16 22.05
N LEU A 312 -9.62 10.32 22.89
CA LEU A 312 -10.78 9.42 22.90
C LEU A 312 -11.50 9.41 21.55
N ASN A 313 -11.78 10.58 20.99
CA ASN A 313 -12.43 10.70 19.70
C ASN A 313 -11.59 10.03 18.60
N ARG A 314 -10.27 10.29 18.61
CA ARG A 314 -9.37 9.66 17.64
C ARG A 314 -9.33 8.13 17.78
N GLN A 315 -9.35 7.62 19.01
CA GLN A 315 -9.45 6.17 19.24
C GLN A 315 -10.74 5.59 18.67
N GLN A 316 -11.87 6.26 18.85
CA GLN A 316 -13.14 5.82 18.30
C GLN A 316 -13.16 5.82 16.77
N GLU A 317 -12.62 6.87 16.14
CA GLU A 317 -12.50 6.95 14.67
C GLU A 317 -11.68 5.78 14.07
N LEU A 318 -10.62 5.38 14.74
CA LEU A 318 -9.73 4.31 14.26
C LEU A 318 -10.24 2.89 14.61
N SER A 319 -11.22 2.76 15.49
CA SER A 319 -11.76 1.48 15.92
C SER A 319 -13.00 1.02 15.12
N ILE A 320 -13.50 1.88 14.22
CA ILE A 320 -14.59 1.59 13.28
C ILE A 320 -14.04 0.98 12.00
#